data_21824704bc19eb3ddf4b718c0112fe0f
#
_entry.id   21824704bc19eb3ddf4b718c0112fe0f
#
_cell.length_a   1.000
_cell.length_b   1.000
_cell.length_c   1.000
_cell.angle_alpha   90.00
_cell.angle_beta   90.00
_cell.angle_gamma   90.00
#
_symmetry.space_group_name_H-M   'P 1'
#
loop_
_entity.id
_entity.type
_entity.pdbx_description
1 polymer ?
#
loop_
_entity_poly.entity_id
_entity_poly.type
_entity_poly.pdbx_seq_one_letter_code
_entity_poly.pdbx_strand_id
1 'polypeptide(L)'
;EQTCQSVEGVGAALTHSSAYVFHHNLTAERRDSLFRVLFTPEGIGINYTRLCIGASDFAFNLFSYSETEDFSLSNFNIQEDEKDVIPMLKEILAINPNLQILASPWSPPGWMKTSGSMVGGKLRPDCYDVYAEYLIKYIEAYRQHGITIHALTVQNEPEYGTAAYPCMDMTAKEQQIFIRYFLGPKMHKKGLNTKIILFDHNCDNPDYPISILNDPE
;
A
#
# COMPACT_ATOMS: atom_id res chain seq x y z
N GLU A 1 36.63 5.48 -4.47
CA GLU A 1 35.41 4.78 -4.00
C GLU A 1 34.35 4.90 -5.09
N GLN A 2 33.69 3.77 -5.41
CA GLN A 2 32.60 3.78 -6.37
C GLN A 2 31.30 4.09 -5.63
N THR A 3 30.68 5.24 -5.94
CA THR A 3 29.36 5.59 -5.41
C THR A 3 28.28 4.83 -6.18
N CYS A 4 27.43 4.09 -5.46
CA CYS A 4 26.25 3.42 -6.03
C CYS A 4 25.01 4.33 -5.95
N GLN A 5 23.82 3.77 -5.78
CA GLN A 5 22.58 4.53 -5.60
C GLN A 5 22.50 5.21 -4.23
N SER A 6 21.68 6.26 -4.14
CA SER A 6 21.30 6.85 -2.86
C SER A 6 20.25 6.01 -2.16
N VAL A 7 20.35 5.87 -0.83
CA VAL A 7 19.28 5.29 0.00
C VAL A 7 18.32 6.41 0.39
N GLU A 8 17.08 6.34 -0.06
CA GLU A 8 16.06 7.38 0.23
C GLU A 8 15.58 7.34 1.69
N GLY A 9 15.58 6.17 2.31
CA GLY A 9 15.12 6.02 3.69
C GLY A 9 15.23 4.61 4.23
N VAL A 10 15.04 4.51 5.55
CA VAL A 10 14.95 3.25 6.30
C VAL A 10 13.65 3.28 7.09
N GLY A 11 12.93 2.16 7.14
CA GLY A 11 11.61 2.17 7.73
C GLY A 11 11.07 0.86 8.22
N ALA A 12 9.82 0.92 8.68
CA ALA A 12 9.04 -0.22 9.13
C ALA A 12 7.57 -0.06 8.72
N ALA A 13 6.81 -1.16 8.76
CA ALA A 13 5.38 -1.13 8.48
C ALA A 13 4.59 -0.56 9.67
N LEU A 14 3.60 0.29 9.40
CA LEU A 14 2.51 0.62 10.29
C LEU A 14 1.28 -0.17 9.81
N THR A 15 1.10 -1.36 10.37
CA THR A 15 -0.05 -2.23 10.08
C THR A 15 -1.28 -1.80 10.88
N HIS A 16 -2.48 -2.31 10.50
CA HIS A 16 -3.70 -2.04 11.27
C HIS A 16 -3.57 -2.48 12.73
N SER A 17 -2.98 -3.67 12.98
CA SER A 17 -2.76 -4.14 14.35
C SER A 17 -1.78 -3.27 15.13
N SER A 18 -0.69 -2.79 14.52
CA SER A 18 0.26 -1.90 15.22
C SER A 18 -0.36 -0.53 15.50
N ALA A 19 -1.13 0.02 14.55
CA ALA A 19 -1.86 1.26 14.76
C ALA A 19 -2.88 1.14 15.91
N TYR A 20 -3.62 0.02 15.95
CA TYR A 20 -4.54 -0.28 17.05
C TYR A 20 -3.83 -0.33 18.41
N VAL A 21 -2.69 -1.04 18.49
CA VAL A 21 -1.91 -1.14 19.74
C VAL A 21 -1.43 0.24 20.19
N PHE A 22 -0.92 1.06 19.28
CA PHE A 22 -0.49 2.43 19.62
C PHE A 22 -1.67 3.27 20.09
N HIS A 23 -2.82 3.19 19.42
CA HIS A 23 -3.98 4.02 19.72
C HIS A 23 -4.67 3.65 21.03
N HIS A 24 -4.84 2.35 21.31
CA HIS A 24 -5.67 1.87 22.42
C HIS A 24 -4.87 1.41 23.64
N ASN A 25 -3.62 0.99 23.48
CA ASN A 25 -2.83 0.42 24.58
C ASN A 25 -1.78 1.38 25.16
N LEU A 26 -1.58 2.55 24.53
CA LEU A 26 -0.67 3.57 25.02
C LEU A 26 -1.42 4.87 25.34
N THR A 27 -1.03 5.54 26.42
CA THR A 27 -1.47 6.92 26.68
C THR A 27 -0.85 7.87 25.65
N ALA A 28 -1.43 9.06 25.46
CA ALA A 28 -0.90 10.05 24.52
C ALA A 28 0.55 10.43 24.83
N GLU A 29 0.93 10.55 26.09
CA GLU A 29 2.30 10.87 26.53
C GLU A 29 3.28 9.73 26.16
N ARG A 30 2.85 8.47 26.34
CA ARG A 30 3.68 7.31 25.97
C ARG A 30 3.82 7.18 24.47
N ARG A 31 2.77 7.49 23.70
CA ARG A 31 2.84 7.52 22.22
C ARG A 31 3.80 8.60 21.75
N ASP A 32 3.65 9.83 22.26
CA ASP A 32 4.57 10.94 21.90
C ASP A 32 6.03 10.56 22.17
N SER A 33 6.31 10.03 23.37
CA SER A 33 7.65 9.58 23.73
C SER A 33 8.17 8.48 22.79
N LEU A 34 7.34 7.47 22.49
CA LEU A 34 7.70 6.37 21.59
C LEU A 34 7.93 6.87 20.17
N PHE A 35 7.03 7.71 19.65
CA PHE A 35 7.14 8.21 18.28
C PHE A 35 8.35 9.13 18.08
N ARG A 36 8.74 9.90 19.11
CA ARG A 36 10.02 10.65 19.08
C ARG A 36 11.23 9.71 18.99
N VAL A 37 11.24 8.62 19.79
CA VAL A 37 12.32 7.63 19.69
C VAL A 37 12.36 6.95 18.32
N LEU A 38 11.20 6.66 17.72
CA LEU A 38 11.14 5.96 16.43
C LEU A 38 11.44 6.89 15.24
N PHE A 39 10.85 8.08 15.21
CA PHE A 39 10.73 8.89 14.00
C PHE A 39 11.58 10.16 14.00
N THR A 40 12.44 10.38 15.01
CA THR A 40 13.35 11.52 15.02
C THR A 40 14.82 11.09 14.97
N PRO A 41 15.74 11.97 14.50
CA PRO A 41 17.18 11.67 14.43
C PRO A 41 17.83 11.40 15.78
N GLU A 42 17.23 11.87 16.88
CA GLU A 42 17.71 11.63 18.24
C GLU A 42 17.46 10.18 18.71
N GLY A 43 16.62 9.45 18.01
CA GLY A 43 16.31 8.04 18.25
C GLY A 43 16.73 7.15 17.09
N ILE A 44 15.79 6.31 16.58
CA ILE A 44 16.06 5.37 15.48
C ILE A 44 16.09 6.09 14.13
N GLY A 45 15.33 7.19 13.99
CA GLY A 45 15.30 7.99 12.77
C GLY A 45 14.56 7.34 11.60
N ILE A 46 13.49 6.58 11.88
CA ILE A 46 12.62 6.05 10.81
C ILE A 46 12.09 7.22 9.98
N ASN A 47 12.38 7.20 8.70
CA ASN A 47 11.94 8.23 7.75
C ASN A 47 11.14 7.65 6.57
N TYR A 48 10.84 6.35 6.61
CA TYR A 48 10.01 5.65 5.64
C TYR A 48 9.05 4.70 6.35
N THR A 49 7.75 4.71 6.02
CA THR A 49 6.78 3.76 6.57
C THR A 49 5.96 3.10 5.47
N ARG A 50 5.57 1.84 5.68
CA ARG A 50 4.75 1.06 4.76
C ARG A 50 3.37 0.82 5.35
N LEU A 51 2.33 1.15 4.60
CA LEU A 51 0.93 0.94 4.95
C LEU A 51 0.35 -0.22 4.14
N CYS A 52 -0.70 -0.85 4.69
CA CYS A 52 -1.50 -1.82 3.97
C CYS A 52 -2.70 -1.12 3.30
N ILE A 53 -3.02 -1.47 2.05
CA ILE A 53 -4.24 -1.06 1.36
C ILE A 53 -5.27 -2.17 1.54
N GLY A 54 -6.26 -1.95 2.39
CA GLY A 54 -7.18 -2.98 2.84
C GLY A 54 -6.56 -3.95 3.84
N ALA A 55 -7.23 -5.08 4.08
CA ALA A 55 -6.76 -6.07 5.04
C ALA A 55 -5.47 -6.74 4.58
N SER A 56 -4.59 -7.02 5.56
CA SER A 56 -3.35 -7.79 5.43
C SER A 56 -3.36 -8.98 6.40
N ASP A 57 -2.27 -9.72 6.48
CA ASP A 57 -1.99 -10.72 7.53
C ASP A 57 -1.96 -10.15 8.96
N PHE A 58 -1.78 -8.82 9.10
CA PHE A 58 -1.84 -8.08 10.37
C PHE A 58 -3.11 -7.22 10.50
N ALA A 59 -4.22 -7.64 9.91
CA ALA A 59 -5.54 -7.06 10.12
C ALA A 59 -6.38 -7.98 11.03
N PHE A 60 -7.28 -7.40 11.84
CA PHE A 60 -8.15 -8.18 12.74
C PHE A 60 -9.25 -8.93 11.97
N ASN A 61 -9.67 -8.37 10.85
CA ASN A 61 -10.72 -8.92 9.98
C ASN A 61 -10.35 -8.73 8.54
N LEU A 62 -10.96 -9.53 7.65
CA LEU A 62 -10.91 -9.28 6.22
C LEU A 62 -11.80 -8.08 5.90
N PHE A 63 -11.27 -7.12 5.20
CA PHE A 63 -12.01 -5.97 4.68
C PHE A 63 -11.30 -5.39 3.45
N SER A 64 -12.09 -4.78 2.60
CA SER A 64 -11.63 -3.91 1.53
C SER A 64 -12.36 -2.56 1.62
N TYR A 65 -11.99 -1.59 0.80
CA TYR A 65 -12.69 -0.30 0.77
C TYR A 65 -13.89 -0.30 -0.19
N SER A 66 -14.22 -1.46 -0.79
CA SER A 66 -15.38 -1.67 -1.67
C SER A 66 -15.82 -3.13 -1.60
N GLU A 67 -16.67 -3.48 -0.63
CA GLU A 67 -17.03 -4.87 -0.32
C GLU A 67 -18.01 -5.50 -1.33
N THR A 68 -18.79 -4.69 -2.01
CA THR A 68 -19.78 -5.14 -2.97
C THR A 68 -19.34 -4.86 -4.40
N GLU A 69 -19.74 -5.72 -5.35
CA GLU A 69 -19.47 -5.49 -6.76
C GLU A 69 -20.09 -4.18 -7.24
N ASP A 70 -19.24 -3.23 -7.53
CA ASP A 70 -19.61 -1.90 -8.02
C ASP A 70 -18.49 -1.30 -8.86
N PHE A 71 -18.58 -1.39 -10.16
CA PHE A 71 -17.61 -0.84 -11.10
C PHE A 71 -17.50 0.69 -11.07
N SER A 72 -18.47 1.39 -10.44
CA SER A 72 -18.40 2.83 -10.21
C SER A 72 -17.65 3.21 -8.95
N LEU A 73 -17.40 2.25 -8.05
CA LEU A 73 -16.83 2.47 -6.72
C LEU A 73 -17.55 3.57 -5.92
N SER A 74 -18.89 3.65 -6.06
CA SER A 74 -19.71 4.65 -5.36
C SER A 74 -19.69 4.48 -3.85
N ASN A 75 -19.52 3.22 -3.38
CA ASN A 75 -19.45 2.85 -1.98
C ASN A 75 -18.01 2.80 -1.42
N PHE A 76 -17.02 3.24 -2.21
CA PHE A 76 -15.64 3.25 -1.74
C PHE A 76 -15.48 4.14 -0.51
N ASN A 77 -14.91 3.61 0.56
CA ASN A 77 -14.59 4.35 1.78
C ASN A 77 -13.39 3.72 2.50
N ILE A 78 -12.67 4.53 3.27
CA ILE A 78 -11.49 4.12 4.06
C ILE A 78 -11.77 4.13 5.57
N GLN A 79 -13.03 3.91 5.97
CA GLN A 79 -13.46 3.99 7.37
C GLN A 79 -12.66 3.08 8.32
N GLU A 80 -12.16 1.94 7.84
CA GLU A 80 -11.31 1.06 8.66
C GLU A 80 -9.98 1.74 9.02
N ASP A 81 -9.38 2.47 8.10
CA ASP A 81 -8.14 3.21 8.35
C ASP A 81 -8.36 4.46 9.21
N GLU A 82 -9.54 5.06 9.11
CA GLU A 82 -9.91 6.24 9.91
C GLU A 82 -10.03 5.93 11.41
N LYS A 83 -10.22 4.65 11.78
CA LYS A 83 -10.30 4.24 13.18
C LYS A 83 -8.97 4.41 13.90
N ASP A 84 -7.88 3.92 13.31
CA ASP A 84 -6.59 3.82 13.98
C ASP A 84 -5.42 4.30 13.13
N VAL A 85 -5.32 3.87 11.87
CA VAL A 85 -4.14 4.14 11.02
C VAL A 85 -3.97 5.63 10.77
N ILE A 86 -5.01 6.31 10.34
CA ILE A 86 -4.97 7.75 10.04
C ILE A 86 -4.71 8.60 11.29
N PRO A 87 -5.37 8.37 12.44
CA PRO A 87 -5.02 9.07 13.68
C PRO A 87 -3.55 8.91 14.08
N MET A 88 -3.02 7.68 14.03
CA MET A 88 -1.61 7.43 14.39
C MET A 88 -0.63 8.06 13.40
N LEU A 89 -0.93 8.01 12.10
CA LEU A 89 -0.14 8.71 11.11
C LEU A 89 -0.10 10.21 11.31
N LYS A 90 -1.21 10.83 11.69
CA LYS A 90 -1.26 12.27 11.98
C LYS A 90 -0.38 12.63 13.19
N GLU A 91 -0.39 11.82 14.25
CA GLU A 91 0.51 12.02 15.40
C GLU A 91 1.99 11.87 14.96
N ILE A 92 2.32 10.85 14.15
CA ILE A 92 3.67 10.63 13.64
C ILE A 92 4.13 11.77 12.72
N LEU A 93 3.27 12.20 11.79
CA LEU A 93 3.58 13.30 10.86
C LEU A 93 3.71 14.67 11.55
N ALA A 94 3.06 14.87 12.70
CA ALA A 94 3.28 16.05 13.53
C ALA A 94 4.70 16.08 14.13
N ILE A 95 5.32 14.91 14.36
CA ILE A 95 6.69 14.76 14.87
C ILE A 95 7.70 14.76 13.71
N ASN A 96 7.43 14.00 12.64
CA ASN A 96 8.25 13.91 11.44
C ASN A 96 7.44 14.24 10.17
N PRO A 97 7.33 15.52 9.79
CA PRO A 97 6.56 15.93 8.61
C PRO A 97 7.19 15.48 7.28
N ASN A 98 8.43 15.01 7.29
CA ASN A 98 9.14 14.52 6.11
C ASN A 98 9.08 13.01 5.93
N LEU A 99 8.29 12.31 6.77
CA LEU A 99 8.11 10.85 6.66
C LEU A 99 7.60 10.48 5.28
N GLN A 100 8.32 9.59 4.60
CA GLN A 100 7.90 9.00 3.33
C GLN A 100 6.92 7.85 3.59
N ILE A 101 5.86 7.75 2.79
CA ILE A 101 4.83 6.72 2.96
C ILE A 101 4.72 5.89 1.68
N LEU A 102 4.95 4.58 1.81
CA LEU A 102 4.67 3.56 0.83
C LEU A 102 3.36 2.86 1.20
N ALA A 103 2.49 2.58 0.24
CA ALA A 103 1.29 1.78 0.44
C ALA A 103 1.29 0.54 -0.45
N SER A 104 0.82 -0.59 0.08
CA SER A 104 0.82 -1.88 -0.62
C SER A 104 -0.46 -2.66 -0.36
N PRO A 105 -1.17 -3.13 -1.41
CA PRO A 105 -2.32 -4.01 -1.27
C PRO A 105 -1.89 -5.47 -1.12
N TRP A 106 -2.47 -6.21 -0.18
CA TRP A 106 -2.38 -7.67 -0.12
C TRP A 106 -3.34 -8.33 -1.08
N SER A 107 -4.47 -7.70 -1.35
CA SER A 107 -5.49 -8.18 -2.28
C SER A 107 -6.41 -7.04 -2.73
N PRO A 108 -6.89 -7.08 -3.97
CA PRO A 108 -8.09 -6.35 -4.35
C PRO A 108 -9.31 -6.83 -3.56
N PRO A 109 -10.44 -6.08 -3.59
CA PRO A 109 -11.74 -6.60 -3.15
C PRO A 109 -12.05 -7.97 -3.76
N GLY A 110 -12.64 -8.87 -2.98
CA GLY A 110 -12.88 -10.26 -3.41
C GLY A 110 -13.65 -10.39 -4.72
N TRP A 111 -14.61 -9.52 -4.96
CA TRP A 111 -15.42 -9.53 -6.18
C TRP A 111 -14.63 -9.20 -7.47
N MET A 112 -13.47 -8.52 -7.35
CA MET A 112 -12.58 -8.25 -8.48
C MET A 112 -11.68 -9.44 -8.84
N LYS A 113 -11.75 -10.54 -8.09
CA LYS A 113 -10.83 -11.67 -8.23
C LYS A 113 -11.52 -12.92 -8.76
N THR A 114 -10.73 -13.77 -9.41
CA THR A 114 -11.19 -15.07 -9.94
C THR A 114 -11.65 -16.04 -8.85
N SER A 115 -11.15 -15.87 -7.62
CA SER A 115 -11.55 -16.65 -6.45
C SER A 115 -12.86 -16.19 -5.80
N GLY A 116 -13.35 -14.98 -6.12
CA GLY A 116 -14.44 -14.34 -5.40
C GLY A 116 -14.13 -14.01 -3.94
N SER A 117 -12.85 -14.02 -3.56
CA SER A 117 -12.34 -13.84 -2.19
C SER A 117 -11.09 -12.99 -2.18
N MET A 118 -10.81 -12.31 -1.07
CA MET A 118 -9.53 -11.63 -0.88
C MET A 118 -8.37 -12.63 -0.76
N VAL A 119 -8.63 -13.92 -0.52
CA VAL A 119 -7.63 -14.97 -0.40
C VAL A 119 -7.45 -15.70 -1.72
N GLY A 120 -6.22 -15.85 -2.19
CA GLY A 120 -5.85 -16.56 -3.42
C GLY A 120 -6.42 -15.94 -4.70
N GLY A 121 -6.28 -16.64 -5.80
CA GLY A 121 -6.78 -16.22 -7.13
C GLY A 121 -6.01 -15.08 -7.78
N LYS A 122 -6.54 -14.59 -8.89
CA LYS A 122 -5.96 -13.53 -9.70
C LYS A 122 -6.95 -12.39 -9.90
N LEU A 123 -6.46 -11.21 -10.24
CA LEU A 123 -7.29 -10.10 -10.69
C LEU A 123 -8.01 -10.48 -11.99
N ARG A 124 -9.32 -10.29 -12.02
CA ARG A 124 -10.12 -10.52 -13.23
C ARG A 124 -9.75 -9.49 -14.29
N PRO A 125 -9.57 -9.87 -15.57
CA PRO A 125 -9.21 -8.93 -16.64
C PRO A 125 -10.22 -7.78 -16.83
N ASP A 126 -11.50 -8.04 -16.64
CA ASP A 126 -12.58 -7.04 -16.70
C ASP A 126 -12.56 -6.07 -15.51
N CYS A 127 -11.80 -6.38 -14.46
CA CYS A 127 -11.63 -5.52 -13.27
C CYS A 127 -10.35 -4.67 -13.28
N TYR A 128 -9.49 -4.76 -14.30
CA TYR A 128 -8.24 -3.98 -14.33
C TYR A 128 -8.48 -2.47 -14.26
N ASP A 129 -9.45 -1.97 -15.01
CA ASP A 129 -9.78 -0.55 -15.02
C ASP A 129 -10.32 -0.05 -13.69
N VAL A 130 -11.26 -0.77 -13.08
CA VAL A 130 -11.85 -0.41 -11.79
C VAL A 130 -10.85 -0.60 -10.65
N TYR A 131 -9.95 -1.59 -10.72
CA TYR A 131 -8.91 -1.75 -9.70
C TYR A 131 -7.88 -0.62 -9.74
N ALA A 132 -7.52 -0.13 -10.92
CA ALA A 132 -6.69 1.06 -11.03
C ALA A 132 -7.37 2.29 -10.39
N GLU A 133 -8.66 2.48 -10.61
CA GLU A 133 -9.43 3.56 -9.99
C GLU A 133 -9.54 3.37 -8.46
N TYR A 134 -9.66 2.13 -7.96
CA TYR A 134 -9.66 1.81 -6.54
C TYR A 134 -8.36 2.27 -5.84
N LEU A 135 -7.20 1.98 -6.44
CA LEU A 135 -5.90 2.43 -5.92
C LEU A 135 -5.77 3.96 -5.94
N ILE A 136 -6.28 4.59 -6.98
CA ILE A 136 -6.30 6.05 -7.10
C ILE A 136 -7.20 6.67 -6.03
N LYS A 137 -8.40 6.14 -5.81
CA LYS A 137 -9.30 6.61 -4.75
C LYS A 137 -8.68 6.51 -3.36
N TYR A 138 -7.88 5.45 -3.10
CA TYR A 138 -7.11 5.34 -1.87
C TYR A 138 -6.13 6.51 -1.70
N ILE A 139 -5.33 6.80 -2.73
CA ILE A 139 -4.39 7.93 -2.70
C ILE A 139 -5.13 9.26 -2.47
N GLU A 140 -6.24 9.47 -3.16
CA GLU A 140 -7.06 10.68 -3.05
C GLU A 140 -7.70 10.81 -1.66
N ALA A 141 -8.19 9.70 -1.07
CA ALA A 141 -8.76 9.69 0.26
C ALA A 141 -7.72 10.05 1.34
N TYR A 142 -6.52 9.48 1.27
CA TYR A 142 -5.43 9.86 2.18
C TYR A 142 -5.04 11.33 2.02
N ARG A 143 -4.99 11.84 0.79
CA ARG A 143 -4.73 13.26 0.53
C ARG A 143 -5.79 14.18 1.15
N GLN A 144 -7.06 13.76 1.22
CA GLN A 144 -8.12 14.53 1.92
C GLN A 144 -7.87 14.62 3.43
N HIS A 145 -7.15 13.66 4.03
CA HIS A 145 -6.69 13.72 5.42
C HIS A 145 -5.37 14.49 5.60
N GLY A 146 -4.81 15.09 4.53
CA GLY A 146 -3.52 15.78 4.54
C GLY A 146 -2.31 14.86 4.51
N ILE A 147 -2.51 13.59 4.14
CA ILE A 147 -1.46 12.57 4.09
C ILE A 147 -1.09 12.27 2.63
N THR A 148 0.20 12.39 2.29
CA THR A 148 0.70 12.09 0.95
C THR A 148 1.20 10.66 0.87
N ILE A 149 0.70 9.87 -0.08
CA ILE A 149 1.26 8.56 -0.44
C ILE A 149 2.38 8.78 -1.46
N HIS A 150 3.62 8.59 -1.06
CA HIS A 150 4.80 8.84 -1.88
C HIS A 150 5.07 7.74 -2.90
N ALA A 151 4.79 6.50 -2.52
CA ALA A 151 4.95 5.34 -3.38
C ALA A 151 3.81 4.34 -3.17
N LEU A 152 3.57 3.52 -4.18
CA LEU A 152 2.57 2.49 -4.22
C LEU A 152 3.17 1.23 -4.84
N THR A 153 2.96 0.07 -4.24
CA THR A 153 3.16 -1.21 -4.94
C THR A 153 1.84 -1.67 -5.55
N VAL A 154 1.91 -2.44 -6.64
CA VAL A 154 0.69 -2.94 -7.30
C VAL A 154 0.10 -4.12 -6.54
N GLN A 155 0.96 -4.94 -5.95
CA GLN A 155 0.60 -6.15 -5.21
C GLN A 155 1.72 -6.51 -4.23
N ASN A 156 1.35 -6.79 -2.97
CA ASN A 156 2.23 -7.43 -2.01
C ASN A 156 2.49 -8.88 -2.43
N GLU A 157 3.77 -9.28 -2.49
CA GLU A 157 4.20 -10.66 -2.77
C GLU A 157 3.45 -11.32 -3.94
N PRO A 158 3.57 -10.82 -5.18
CA PRO A 158 2.73 -11.26 -6.30
C PRO A 158 2.95 -12.72 -6.72
N GLU A 159 3.99 -13.39 -6.23
CA GLU A 159 4.28 -14.81 -6.48
C GLU A 159 3.98 -15.70 -5.26
N TYR A 160 3.34 -15.15 -4.22
CA TYR A 160 3.03 -15.91 -3.01
C TYR A 160 1.53 -16.04 -2.77
N GLY A 161 0.98 -17.20 -3.13
CA GLY A 161 -0.39 -17.59 -2.81
C GLY A 161 -0.48 -18.37 -1.48
N THR A 162 -1.40 -18.01 -0.61
CA THR A 162 -1.67 -18.68 0.66
C THR A 162 -3.17 -18.81 0.92
N ALA A 163 -3.57 -19.73 1.78
CA ALA A 163 -4.95 -19.85 2.27
C ALA A 163 -5.16 -19.14 3.62
N ALA A 164 -4.12 -18.52 4.19
CA ALA A 164 -4.14 -18.03 5.57
C ALA A 164 -4.56 -16.55 5.68
N TYR A 165 -4.30 -15.73 4.65
CA TYR A 165 -4.54 -14.28 4.68
C TYR A 165 -4.75 -13.72 3.26
N PRO A 166 -5.15 -12.46 3.12
CA PRO A 166 -5.31 -11.82 1.81
C PRO A 166 -4.06 -11.94 0.95
N CYS A 167 -4.22 -12.40 -0.28
CA CYS A 167 -3.12 -12.53 -1.25
C CYS A 167 -3.70 -12.63 -2.67
N MET A 168 -2.87 -12.36 -3.65
CA MET A 168 -3.23 -12.49 -5.06
C MET A 168 -1.99 -12.82 -5.88
N ASP A 169 -2.08 -13.86 -6.73
CA ASP A 169 -1.06 -14.15 -7.72
C ASP A 169 -1.12 -13.16 -8.88
N MET A 170 0.04 -12.59 -9.24
CA MET A 170 0.16 -11.66 -10.36
C MET A 170 1.52 -11.86 -11.04
N THR A 171 1.51 -12.31 -12.27
CA THR A 171 2.75 -12.47 -13.05
C THR A 171 3.33 -11.11 -13.46
N ALA A 172 4.64 -11.07 -13.78
CA ALA A 172 5.29 -9.86 -14.29
C ALA A 172 4.55 -9.27 -15.50
N LYS A 173 4.07 -10.13 -16.40
CA LYS A 173 3.30 -9.67 -17.59
C LYS A 173 1.94 -9.07 -17.22
N GLU A 174 1.23 -9.64 -16.26
CA GLU A 174 -0.04 -9.10 -15.75
C GLU A 174 0.20 -7.75 -15.06
N GLN A 175 1.25 -7.63 -14.24
CA GLN A 175 1.64 -6.38 -13.59
C GLN A 175 2.03 -5.30 -14.62
N GLN A 176 2.82 -5.65 -15.62
CA GLN A 176 3.19 -4.78 -16.73
C GLN A 176 1.96 -4.22 -17.46
N ILE A 177 1.04 -5.11 -17.87
CA ILE A 177 -0.20 -4.73 -18.57
C ILE A 177 -1.04 -3.80 -17.68
N PHE A 178 -1.17 -4.12 -16.40
CA PHE A 178 -1.93 -3.32 -15.45
C PHE A 178 -1.35 -1.91 -15.29
N ILE A 179 -0.04 -1.80 -15.10
CA ILE A 179 0.62 -0.49 -14.93
C ILE A 179 0.53 0.31 -16.22
N ARG A 180 0.87 -0.30 -17.35
CA ARG A 180 1.01 0.39 -18.64
C ARG A 180 -0.31 0.90 -19.20
N TYR A 181 -1.36 0.10 -19.14
CA TYR A 181 -2.61 0.42 -19.84
C TYR A 181 -3.72 0.94 -18.91
N PHE A 182 -3.60 0.75 -17.59
CA PHE A 182 -4.65 1.14 -16.66
C PHE A 182 -4.16 2.11 -15.57
N LEU A 183 -3.23 1.72 -14.71
CA LEU A 183 -2.84 2.52 -13.55
C LEU A 183 -2.05 3.77 -13.96
N GLY A 184 -0.97 3.61 -14.73
CA GLY A 184 -0.08 4.70 -15.12
C GLY A 184 -0.81 5.82 -15.86
N PRO A 185 -1.57 5.55 -16.94
CA PRO A 185 -2.33 6.57 -17.66
C PRO A 185 -3.35 7.31 -16.78
N LYS A 186 -4.03 6.60 -15.87
CA LYS A 186 -4.98 7.22 -14.94
C LYS A 186 -4.30 8.12 -13.92
N MET A 187 -3.18 7.68 -13.34
CA MET A 187 -2.38 8.49 -12.41
C MET A 187 -1.86 9.76 -13.09
N HIS A 188 -1.32 9.62 -14.31
CA HIS A 188 -0.86 10.77 -15.11
C HIS A 188 -1.99 11.77 -15.38
N LYS A 189 -3.14 11.30 -15.84
CA LYS A 189 -4.34 12.14 -16.12
C LYS A 189 -4.80 12.91 -14.88
N LYS A 190 -4.66 12.31 -13.68
CA LYS A 190 -5.03 12.93 -12.39
C LYS A 190 -3.91 13.78 -11.77
N GLY A 191 -2.74 13.86 -12.42
CA GLY A 191 -1.59 14.63 -11.91
C GLY A 191 -1.04 14.07 -10.59
N LEU A 192 -1.12 12.75 -10.38
CA LEU A 192 -0.57 12.09 -9.21
C LEU A 192 0.92 11.80 -9.41
N ASN A 193 1.74 12.22 -8.43
CA ASN A 193 3.20 12.04 -8.43
C ASN A 193 3.65 10.83 -7.58
N THR A 194 2.72 9.99 -7.14
CA THR A 194 3.01 8.77 -6.39
C THR A 194 3.84 7.83 -7.28
N LYS A 195 5.00 7.38 -6.78
CA LYS A 195 5.86 6.42 -7.49
C LYS A 195 5.20 5.04 -7.53
N ILE A 196 5.41 4.27 -8.59
CA ILE A 196 5.00 2.86 -8.67
C ILE A 196 6.23 2.00 -8.42
N ILE A 197 6.16 1.11 -7.42
CA ILE A 197 7.20 0.14 -7.11
C ILE A 197 6.77 -1.23 -7.63
N LEU A 198 7.66 -1.86 -8.37
CA LEU A 198 7.43 -3.17 -8.98
C LEU A 198 7.80 -4.30 -8.03
N PHE A 199 7.12 -5.42 -8.17
CA PHE A 199 7.39 -6.72 -7.54
C PHE A 199 7.02 -6.78 -6.04
N ASP A 200 7.55 -5.93 -5.16
CA ASP A 200 7.27 -5.91 -3.71
C ASP A 200 7.32 -7.33 -3.07
N HIS A 201 8.42 -8.05 -3.32
CA HIS A 201 8.62 -9.43 -2.91
C HIS A 201 10.08 -9.65 -2.48
N ASN A 202 10.48 -10.92 -2.23
CA ASN A 202 11.85 -11.28 -1.90
C ASN A 202 12.81 -10.92 -3.05
N CYS A 203 14.06 -10.64 -2.71
CA CYS A 203 15.08 -10.25 -3.71
C CYS A 203 15.69 -11.43 -4.49
N ASP A 204 15.09 -12.62 -4.43
CA ASP A 204 15.56 -13.86 -5.04
C ASP A 204 15.12 -14.06 -6.50
N ASN A 205 14.13 -13.29 -6.97
CA ASN A 205 13.68 -13.30 -8.37
C ASN A 205 13.81 -11.92 -9.04
N PRO A 206 15.03 -11.48 -9.41
CA PRO A 206 15.23 -10.19 -10.07
C PRO A 206 14.66 -10.14 -11.49
N ASP A 207 14.43 -11.29 -12.12
CA ASP A 207 13.90 -11.36 -13.50
C ASP A 207 12.48 -10.80 -13.60
N TYR A 208 11.70 -10.89 -12.53
CA TYR A 208 10.35 -10.33 -12.50
C TYR A 208 10.34 -8.82 -12.77
N PRO A 209 10.94 -7.95 -11.94
CA PRO A 209 10.95 -6.51 -12.21
C PRO A 209 11.78 -6.14 -13.43
N ILE A 210 12.87 -6.85 -13.72
CA ILE A 210 13.71 -6.59 -14.89
C ILE A 210 12.92 -6.81 -16.20
N SER A 211 12.10 -7.86 -16.27
CA SER A 211 11.27 -8.11 -17.47
C SER A 211 10.25 -6.99 -17.73
N ILE A 212 9.76 -6.34 -16.68
CA ILE A 212 8.85 -5.20 -16.80
C ILE A 212 9.61 -3.95 -17.25
N LEU A 213 10.78 -3.67 -16.65
CA LEU A 213 11.59 -2.48 -16.96
C LEU A 213 12.25 -2.53 -18.34
N ASN A 214 12.52 -3.72 -18.87
CA ASN A 214 13.10 -3.90 -20.20
C ASN A 214 12.06 -3.87 -21.33
N ASP A 215 10.80 -3.65 -21.05
CA ASP A 215 9.80 -3.44 -22.09
C ASP A 215 10.11 -2.15 -22.84
N PRO A 216 10.37 -2.20 -24.16
CA PRO A 216 10.80 -1.03 -24.95
C PRO A 216 9.69 0.00 -25.17
N GLU A 217 8.46 -0.33 -24.86
CA GLU A 217 7.29 0.54 -25.00
C GLU A 217 6.88 1.08 -23.63
#